data_ff1a65edcad70c843a1803d54fed3938
#
_entry.id   ff1a65edcad70c843a1803d54fed3938
#
_cell.length_a   1.000
_cell.length_b   1.000
_cell.length_c   1.000
_cell.angle_alpha   90.00
_cell.angle_beta   90.00
_cell.angle_gamma   90.00
#
_symmetry.space_group_name_H-M   'P 1'
#
loop_
_entity.id
_entity.type
_entity.pdbx_description
1 polymer ?
#
loop_
_entity_poly.entity_id
_entity_poly.type
_entity_poly.pdbx_seq_one_letter_code
_entity_poly.pdbx_strand_id
1 'polypeptide(L)'
;MTIRYAVPDDVPALSAVEAECFPPAEAATAAEFAERVAYYGNHFWLMYDGDKLISFVDGFVTDDADLTDEMYENAAMHNENGAWQMIFGVNTLPAYRQHGYAGELL
;
A
#
# COMPACT_ATOMS: atom_id res chain seq x y z
N MET A 1 -15.13 9.11 6.99
CA MET A 1 -13.94 8.25 6.76
C MET A 1 -12.66 9.08 6.86
N THR A 2 -11.60 8.47 7.30
CA THR A 2 -10.31 9.13 7.50
C THR A 2 -9.30 8.63 6.49
N ILE A 3 -8.58 9.55 5.82
CA ILE A 3 -7.49 9.23 4.91
C ILE A 3 -6.20 9.73 5.55
N ARG A 4 -5.17 8.87 5.63
CA ARG A 4 -3.87 9.23 6.20
C ARG A 4 -2.75 8.35 5.65
N TYR A 5 -1.50 8.74 5.94
CA TYR A 5 -0.32 7.93 5.61
C TYR A 5 -0.14 6.80 6.62
N ALA A 6 0.62 5.77 6.21
CA ALA A 6 0.91 4.62 7.07
C ALA A 6 1.98 4.92 8.11
N VAL A 7 1.80 4.32 9.27
CA VAL A 7 2.80 4.23 10.35
C VAL A 7 3.01 2.75 10.69
N PRO A 8 4.10 2.37 11.40
CA PRO A 8 4.38 0.96 11.68
C PRO A 8 3.23 0.21 12.37
N ASP A 9 2.45 0.88 13.20
CA ASP A 9 1.29 0.27 13.87
C ASP A 9 0.18 -0.18 12.92
N ASP A 10 0.19 0.28 11.66
CA ASP A 10 -0.79 -0.10 10.64
C ASP A 10 -0.47 -1.44 9.97
N VAL A 11 0.72 -1.99 10.16
CA VAL A 11 1.17 -3.21 9.46
C VAL A 11 0.22 -4.39 9.65
N PRO A 12 -0.27 -4.72 10.85
CA PRO A 12 -1.25 -5.80 11.01
C PRO A 12 -2.52 -5.60 10.19
N ALA A 13 -3.04 -4.37 10.14
CA ALA A 13 -4.24 -4.04 9.38
C ALA A 13 -3.99 -4.13 7.87
N LEU A 14 -2.84 -3.64 7.39
CA LEU A 14 -2.45 -3.75 5.98
C LEU A 14 -2.35 -5.20 5.54
N SER A 15 -1.69 -6.04 6.34
CA SER A 15 -1.56 -7.47 6.08
C SER A 15 -2.91 -8.18 6.03
N ALA A 16 -3.83 -7.84 6.93
CA ALA A 16 -5.16 -8.43 6.97
C ALA A 16 -5.99 -8.07 5.72
N VAL A 17 -5.96 -6.82 5.29
CA VAL A 17 -6.66 -6.38 4.07
C VAL A 17 -6.08 -7.05 2.83
N GLU A 18 -4.76 -7.13 2.73
CA GLU A 18 -4.09 -7.80 1.62
C GLU A 18 -4.50 -9.28 1.53
N ALA A 19 -4.54 -9.97 2.67
CA ALA A 19 -4.93 -11.38 2.73
C ALA A 19 -6.39 -11.61 2.29
N GLU A 20 -7.27 -10.65 2.48
CA GLU A 20 -8.66 -10.72 2.00
C GLU A 20 -8.78 -10.41 0.50
N CYS A 21 -7.88 -9.60 -0.05
CA CYS A 21 -7.92 -9.16 -1.44
C CYS A 21 -7.22 -10.10 -2.41
N PHE A 22 -6.23 -10.87 -1.93
CA PHE A 22 -5.37 -11.69 -2.78
C PHE A 22 -5.19 -13.10 -2.22
N PRO A 23 -4.98 -14.12 -3.09
CA PRO A 23 -4.60 -15.46 -2.65
C PRO A 23 -3.27 -15.44 -1.85
N PRO A 24 -3.04 -16.41 -0.94
CA PRO A 24 -1.81 -16.43 -0.14
C PRO A 24 -0.51 -16.41 -0.95
N ALA A 25 -0.52 -16.98 -2.15
CA ALA A 25 0.66 -17.00 -3.03
C ALA A 25 1.01 -15.62 -3.60
N GLU A 26 0.05 -14.69 -3.64
CA GLU A 26 0.21 -13.36 -4.23
C GLU A 26 0.22 -12.24 -3.18
N ALA A 27 -0.36 -12.49 -2.00
CA ALA A 27 -0.45 -11.48 -0.95
C ALA A 27 0.92 -11.16 -0.35
N ALA A 28 1.21 -9.88 -0.18
CA ALA A 28 2.41 -9.44 0.53
C ALA A 28 2.28 -9.81 2.03
N THR A 29 3.39 -10.16 2.64
CA THR A 29 3.44 -10.56 4.05
C THR A 29 3.52 -9.35 4.98
N ALA A 30 3.26 -9.57 6.29
CA ALA A 30 3.42 -8.53 7.30
C ALA A 30 4.87 -8.02 7.35
N ALA A 31 5.86 -8.89 7.18
CA ALA A 31 7.27 -8.51 7.14
C ALA A 31 7.58 -7.60 5.95
N GLU A 32 7.01 -7.88 4.77
CA GLU A 32 7.15 -7.05 3.58
C GLU A 32 6.51 -5.68 3.79
N PHE A 33 5.31 -5.61 4.38
CA PHE A 33 4.67 -4.34 4.71
C PHE A 33 5.46 -3.54 5.74
N ALA A 34 6.02 -4.19 6.75
CA ALA A 34 6.86 -3.51 7.74
C ALA A 34 8.06 -2.83 7.09
N GLU A 35 8.72 -3.51 6.15
CA GLU A 35 9.83 -2.95 5.38
C GLU A 35 9.38 -1.78 4.51
N ARG A 36 8.30 -1.94 3.77
CA ARG A 36 7.75 -0.88 2.90
C ARG A 36 7.37 0.37 3.69
N VAL A 37 6.70 0.22 4.82
CA VAL A 37 6.30 1.35 5.67
C VAL A 37 7.53 2.05 6.24
N ALA A 38 8.58 1.30 6.61
CA ALA A 38 9.82 1.87 7.11
C ALA A 38 10.52 2.76 6.07
N TYR A 39 10.48 2.37 4.80
CA TYR A 39 11.13 3.13 3.71
C TYR A 39 10.26 4.21 3.10
N TYR A 40 8.96 3.96 2.95
CA TYR A 40 8.07 4.91 2.25
C TYR A 40 6.64 4.93 2.80
N GLY A 41 6.47 4.90 4.12
CA GLY A 41 5.15 4.99 4.76
C GLY A 41 4.34 6.21 4.33
N ASN A 42 5.01 7.31 3.97
CA ASN A 42 4.39 8.52 3.44
C ASN A 42 3.89 8.38 1.98
N HIS A 43 4.12 7.25 1.34
CA HIS A 43 3.58 6.87 0.03
C HIS A 43 2.61 5.69 0.15
N PHE A 44 2.04 5.48 1.34
CA PHE A 44 0.89 4.65 1.60
C PHE A 44 -0.29 5.57 1.94
N TRP A 45 -1.36 5.45 1.17
CA TRP A 45 -2.60 6.20 1.42
C TRP A 45 -3.64 5.23 1.93
N LEU A 46 -4.05 5.41 3.20
CA LEU A 46 -4.95 4.53 3.92
C LEU A 46 -6.29 5.21 4.15
N MET A 47 -7.38 4.46 3.94
CA MET A 47 -8.73 4.92 4.27
C MET A 47 -9.30 4.06 5.38
N TYR A 48 -9.68 4.70 6.49
CA TYR A 48 -10.30 4.07 7.65
C TYR A 48 -11.76 4.46 7.77
N ASP A 49 -12.61 3.48 8.07
CA ASP A 49 -13.98 3.68 8.52
C ASP A 49 -14.00 3.43 10.02
N GLY A 50 -13.94 4.51 10.82
CA GLY A 50 -13.68 4.41 12.25
C GLY A 50 -12.31 3.77 12.50
N ASP A 51 -12.27 2.61 13.17
CA ASP A 51 -11.04 1.89 13.47
C ASP A 51 -10.70 0.82 12.44
N LYS A 52 -11.53 0.67 11.38
CA LYS A 52 -11.34 -0.38 10.38
C LYS A 52 -10.69 0.15 9.11
N LEU A 53 -9.55 -0.42 8.74
CA LEU A 53 -8.92 -0.16 7.44
C LEU A 53 -9.75 -0.83 6.34
N ILE A 54 -10.25 -0.03 5.40
CA ILE A 54 -11.13 -0.52 4.33
C ILE A 54 -10.51 -0.47 2.94
N SER A 55 -9.54 0.43 2.74
CA SER A 55 -8.87 0.60 1.44
C SER A 55 -7.48 1.17 1.64
N PHE A 56 -6.55 0.80 0.77
CA PHE A 56 -5.24 1.44 0.72
C PHE A 56 -4.62 1.36 -0.66
N VAL A 57 -3.75 2.33 -0.95
CA VAL A 57 -2.92 2.39 -2.15
C VAL A 57 -1.48 2.58 -1.69
N ASP A 58 -0.54 1.85 -2.28
CA ASP A 58 0.87 1.98 -1.94
C ASP A 58 1.79 1.89 -3.16
N GLY A 59 2.96 2.50 -3.01
CA GLY A 59 4.02 2.44 -3.98
C GLY A 59 5.19 3.32 -3.56
N PHE A 60 6.35 3.17 -4.19
CA PHE A 60 7.50 3.99 -3.87
C PHE A 60 7.84 4.98 -4.99
N VAL A 61 8.74 5.92 -4.70
CA VAL A 61 9.26 6.90 -5.66
C VAL A 61 10.60 6.41 -6.20
N THR A 62 10.82 6.57 -7.49
CA THR A 62 12.04 6.13 -8.16
C THR A 62 12.34 7.01 -9.37
N ASP A 63 13.56 6.96 -9.88
CA ASP A 63 13.93 7.56 -11.15
C ASP A 63 13.68 6.63 -12.35
N ASP A 64 13.37 5.36 -12.11
CA ASP A 64 13.05 4.40 -13.16
C ASP A 64 11.62 4.61 -13.64
N ALA A 65 11.44 4.76 -14.95
CA ALA A 65 10.12 5.00 -15.54
C ALA A 65 9.25 3.73 -15.61
N ASP A 66 9.86 2.55 -15.55
CA ASP A 66 9.18 1.27 -15.69
C ASP A 66 9.07 0.53 -14.36
N LEU A 67 7.89 -0.02 -14.08
CA LEU A 67 7.65 -0.88 -12.93
C LEU A 67 8.30 -2.25 -13.16
N THR A 68 9.15 -2.70 -12.23
CA THR A 68 9.85 -3.99 -12.30
C THR A 68 9.47 -4.89 -11.15
N ASP A 69 9.66 -6.22 -11.32
CA ASP A 69 9.36 -7.19 -10.26
C ASP A 69 10.22 -6.96 -9.00
N GLU A 70 11.48 -6.53 -9.17
CA GLU A 70 12.36 -6.23 -8.05
C GLU A 70 11.80 -5.14 -7.14
N MET A 71 11.07 -4.18 -7.68
CA MET A 71 10.47 -3.09 -6.91
C MET A 71 9.48 -3.60 -5.86
N TYR A 72 8.77 -4.70 -6.13
CA TYR A 72 7.84 -5.30 -5.16
C TYR A 72 8.56 -5.97 -3.99
N GLU A 73 9.80 -6.40 -4.19
CA GLU A 73 10.57 -7.18 -3.22
C GLU A 73 11.59 -6.34 -2.46
N ASN A 74 12.00 -5.20 -2.99
CA ASN A 74 13.08 -4.39 -2.44
C ASN A 74 12.64 -2.94 -2.18
N ALA A 75 12.10 -2.68 -0.99
CA ALA A 75 11.67 -1.34 -0.58
C ALA A 75 12.84 -0.33 -0.51
N ALA A 76 14.07 -0.81 -0.37
CA ALA A 76 15.26 0.05 -0.36
C ALA A 76 15.54 0.72 -1.71
N MET A 77 14.88 0.30 -2.79
CA MET A 77 14.94 0.99 -4.08
C MET A 77 14.21 2.33 -4.07
N HIS A 78 13.41 2.63 -3.03
CA HIS A 78 12.72 3.91 -2.90
C HIS A 78 13.70 5.07 -2.88
N ASN A 79 13.43 6.09 -3.69
CA ASN A 79 14.17 7.35 -3.74
C ASN A 79 13.18 8.51 -3.63
N GLU A 80 13.12 9.15 -2.47
CA GLU A 80 12.15 10.21 -2.18
C GLU A 80 12.24 11.38 -3.17
N ASN A 81 13.39 11.60 -3.78
CA ASN A 81 13.63 12.64 -4.77
C ASN A 81 13.48 12.15 -6.22
N GLY A 82 12.98 10.93 -6.42
CA GLY A 82 12.78 10.37 -7.74
C GLY A 82 11.67 11.06 -8.53
N ALA A 83 11.68 10.88 -9.84
CA ALA A 83 10.76 11.53 -10.77
C ALA A 83 9.40 10.81 -10.90
N TRP A 84 9.30 9.54 -10.47
CA TRP A 84 8.13 8.70 -10.70
C TRP A 84 7.60 8.10 -9.41
N GLN A 85 6.29 8.26 -9.19
CA GLN A 85 5.56 7.55 -8.14
C GLN A 85 5.01 6.25 -8.75
N MET A 86 5.57 5.10 -8.32
CA MET A 86 5.03 3.79 -8.70
C MET A 86 3.86 3.43 -7.81
N ILE A 87 2.87 2.76 -8.37
CA ILE A 87 1.72 2.22 -7.62
C ILE A 87 1.81 0.70 -7.66
N PHE A 88 2.04 0.07 -6.50
CA PHE A 88 2.18 -1.38 -6.38
C PHE A 88 0.84 -2.07 -6.11
N GLY A 89 0.03 -1.50 -5.25
CA GLY A 89 -1.22 -2.10 -4.85
C GLY A 89 -2.35 -1.08 -4.74
N VAL A 90 -3.53 -1.49 -5.20
CA VAL A 90 -4.77 -0.75 -5.03
C VAL A 90 -5.77 -1.74 -4.42
N ASN A 91 -5.99 -1.63 -3.12
CA ASN A 91 -6.75 -2.62 -2.35
C ASN A 91 -7.99 -1.98 -1.73
N THR A 92 -9.13 -2.68 -1.85
CA THR A 92 -10.36 -2.32 -1.14
C THR A 92 -11.03 -3.60 -0.65
N LEU A 93 -11.45 -3.64 0.62
CA LEU A 93 -12.17 -4.78 1.17
C LEU A 93 -13.41 -5.08 0.32
N PRO A 94 -13.73 -6.37 0.08
CA PRO A 94 -14.85 -6.73 -0.79
C PRO A 94 -16.18 -6.06 -0.43
N ALA A 95 -16.49 -5.90 0.86
CA ALA A 95 -17.71 -5.25 1.33
C ALA A 95 -17.79 -3.77 1.01
N TYR A 96 -16.67 -3.13 0.67
CA TYR A 96 -16.57 -1.68 0.40
C TYR A 96 -16.26 -1.36 -1.07
N ARG A 97 -16.21 -2.37 -1.93
CA ARG A 97 -15.94 -2.18 -3.36
C ARG A 97 -17.10 -1.47 -4.05
N GLN A 98 -16.81 -0.88 -5.21
CA GLN A 98 -17.77 -0.16 -6.05
C GLN A 98 -18.32 1.14 -5.44
N HIS A 99 -17.64 1.69 -4.43
CA HIS A 99 -17.94 2.99 -3.84
C HIS A 99 -16.95 4.08 -4.24
N GLY A 100 -15.96 3.76 -5.07
CA GLY A 100 -14.94 4.70 -5.52
C GLY A 100 -13.88 5.06 -4.49
N TYR A 101 -13.76 4.31 -3.40
CA TYR A 101 -12.83 4.65 -2.30
C TYR A 101 -11.36 4.60 -2.73
N ALA A 102 -10.97 3.60 -3.50
CA ALA A 102 -9.59 3.54 -4.01
C ALA A 102 -9.27 4.72 -4.93
N GLY A 103 -10.26 5.15 -5.73
CA GLY A 103 -10.14 6.35 -6.58
C GLY A 103 -9.90 7.63 -5.78
N GLU A 104 -10.49 7.74 -4.58
CA GLU A 104 -10.25 8.88 -3.70
C GLU A 104 -8.83 8.92 -3.13
N LEU A 105 -8.17 7.76 -3.03
CA LEU A 105 -6.79 7.65 -2.53
C LEU A 105 -5.75 7.96 -3.62
N LEU A 106 -6.12 7.79 -4.87
CA LEU A 106 -5.26 8.08 -6.02
C LEU A 106 -5.29 9.60 -6.41
#